data_09bf1670692b079929d97889ded7d3ad
#
_entry.id   09bf1670692b079929d97889ded7d3ad
#
_cell.length_a   1.000
_cell.length_b   1.000
_cell.length_c   1.000
_cell.angle_alpha   90.00
_cell.angle_beta   90.00
_cell.angle_gamma   90.00
#
_symmetry.space_group_name_H-M   'P 1'
#
loop_
_entity.id
_entity.type
_entity.pdbx_description
1 polymer ?
#
loop_
_entity_poly.entity_id
_entity_poly.type
_entity_poly.pdbx_seq_one_letter_code
_entity_poly.pdbx_strand_id
1 'polypeptide(L)'
;MHQCANISHSWEFPVNILYSKTPCEDYVESAVKQTMTIHISSPPGDILIFMTGQDEIEATCYALAEHVPKLSILPIYSQLPADLQAKIFQKAEDGARKCILATNIAETSLTVYGLLYVIDTGYGKMKVYNLRMGMEALQVFPVSRAAADQQAGRAGTGLGTCYCLYTESACQNEMLPNPVLEIQRTNLGNVVLLLKSLKIENLLDFDFMDPPPEENILNSMYHLWVLGALNNAGSLTELGWKMVEFPWIHHWRRCC
;
A
#
# COMPACT_ATOMS: atom_id res chain seq x y z
N MET A 1 -11.42 -5.56 22.84
CA MET A 1 -10.74 -6.35 21.84
C MET A 1 -10.92 -7.83 22.12
N HIS A 2 -11.24 -8.64 21.12
CA HIS A 2 -11.27 -10.10 21.25
C HIS A 2 -9.91 -10.66 20.87
N GLN A 3 -9.43 -11.61 21.65
CA GLN A 3 -8.15 -12.27 21.43
C GLN A 3 -8.42 -13.50 20.56
N CYS A 4 -8.10 -13.45 19.28
CA CYS A 4 -7.97 -14.62 18.44
C CYS A 4 -6.48 -14.86 18.21
N ALA A 5 -5.94 -15.90 18.83
CA ALA A 5 -4.56 -16.29 18.61
C ALA A 5 -4.46 -17.03 17.26
N ASN A 6 -4.39 -16.29 16.17
CA ASN A 6 -3.95 -16.83 14.90
C ASN A 6 -2.41 -16.82 14.88
N ILE A 7 -1.83 -17.94 15.23
CA ILE A 7 -0.39 -18.18 15.10
C ILE A 7 -0.14 -18.56 13.64
N SER A 8 0.26 -17.59 12.80
CA SER A 8 0.80 -17.92 11.50
C SER A 8 2.21 -18.49 11.67
N HIS A 9 2.46 -19.69 11.13
CA HIS A 9 3.73 -20.43 11.27
C HIS A 9 4.93 -19.82 10.51
N SER A 10 4.79 -18.62 9.94
CA SER A 10 5.83 -17.99 9.11
C SER A 10 6.66 -16.92 9.83
N TRP A 11 6.33 -16.55 11.06
CA TRP A 11 7.01 -15.51 11.82
C TRP A 11 8.02 -16.10 12.80
N GLU A 12 9.12 -15.38 13.01
CA GLU A 12 10.18 -15.80 13.95
C GLU A 12 9.65 -15.88 15.41
N PHE A 13 8.71 -14.98 15.75
CA PHE A 13 8.00 -14.96 17.04
C PHE A 13 6.48 -14.86 16.82
N PRO A 14 5.67 -15.45 17.73
CA PRO A 14 4.22 -15.34 17.65
C PRO A 14 3.75 -13.91 17.87
N VAL A 15 2.85 -13.43 17.01
CA VAL A 15 2.21 -12.12 17.14
C VAL A 15 0.78 -12.30 17.61
N ASN A 16 0.40 -11.56 18.64
CA ASN A 16 -0.96 -11.54 19.16
C ASN A 16 -1.81 -10.55 18.35
N ILE A 17 -2.82 -11.02 17.62
CA ILE A 17 -3.70 -10.18 16.80
C ILE A 17 -4.96 -9.85 17.59
N LEU A 18 -5.25 -8.55 17.75
CA LEU A 18 -6.40 -8.05 18.49
C LEU A 18 -7.29 -7.21 17.56
N TYR A 19 -8.51 -7.67 17.32
CA TYR A 19 -9.49 -6.98 16.49
C TYR A 19 -10.35 -5.99 17.30
N SER A 20 -10.82 -4.94 16.64
CA SER A 20 -11.83 -4.04 17.20
C SER A 20 -13.16 -4.79 17.40
N LYS A 21 -13.92 -4.42 18.43
CA LYS A 21 -15.26 -4.96 18.66
C LYS A 21 -16.32 -4.33 17.78
N THR A 22 -16.10 -3.10 17.38
CA THR A 22 -17.03 -2.29 16.57
C THR A 22 -16.31 -1.75 15.35
N PRO A 23 -17.01 -1.56 14.22
CA PRO A 23 -16.45 -0.85 13.08
C PRO A 23 -15.90 0.52 13.49
N CYS A 24 -14.82 0.92 12.87
CA CYS A 24 -14.16 2.20 13.11
C CYS A 24 -14.71 3.23 12.11
N GLU A 25 -15.27 4.33 12.61
CA GLU A 25 -15.76 5.43 11.76
C GLU A 25 -14.59 6.34 11.32
N ASP A 26 -13.70 6.67 12.27
CA ASP A 26 -12.50 7.47 12.03
C ASP A 26 -11.26 6.68 12.48
N TYR A 27 -10.52 6.16 11.50
CA TYR A 27 -9.32 5.37 11.78
C TYR A 27 -8.14 6.24 12.23
N VAL A 28 -8.10 7.54 11.90
CA VAL A 28 -7.05 8.48 12.34
C VAL A 28 -7.19 8.71 13.84
N GLU A 29 -8.39 9.10 14.29
CA GLU A 29 -8.67 9.30 15.72
C GLU A 29 -8.49 8.01 16.52
N SER A 30 -8.93 6.88 15.97
CA SER A 30 -8.78 5.56 16.61
C SER A 30 -7.32 5.14 16.73
N ALA A 31 -6.48 5.42 15.73
CA ALA A 31 -5.05 5.16 15.79
C ALA A 31 -4.36 6.00 16.87
N VAL A 32 -4.71 7.27 17.00
CA VAL A 32 -4.21 8.15 18.07
C VAL A 32 -4.60 7.58 19.45
N LYS A 33 -5.88 7.26 19.68
CA LYS A 33 -6.37 6.69 20.95
C LYS A 33 -5.68 5.36 21.29
N GLN A 34 -5.50 4.49 20.29
CA GLN A 34 -4.82 3.21 20.49
C GLN A 34 -3.34 3.41 20.80
N THR A 35 -2.66 4.36 20.15
CA THR A 35 -1.27 4.71 20.42
C THR A 35 -1.10 5.23 21.86
N MET A 36 -1.98 6.11 22.31
CA MET A 36 -1.99 6.58 23.70
C MET A 36 -2.18 5.44 24.69
N THR A 37 -3.10 4.53 24.41
CA THR A 37 -3.36 3.34 25.25
C THR A 37 -2.11 2.46 25.35
N ILE A 38 -1.43 2.20 24.24
CA ILE A 38 -0.18 1.42 24.21
C ILE A 38 0.92 2.14 24.98
N HIS A 39 1.04 3.44 24.78
CA HIS A 39 2.09 4.25 25.42
C HIS A 39 1.99 4.20 26.95
N ILE A 40 0.77 4.27 27.48
CA ILE A 40 0.50 4.35 28.92
C ILE A 40 0.50 2.98 29.58
N SER A 41 -0.13 1.97 28.94
CA SER A 41 -0.47 0.71 29.60
C SER A 41 0.36 -0.51 29.18
N SER A 42 1.17 -0.37 28.11
CA SER A 42 1.92 -1.52 27.58
C SER A 42 3.41 -1.45 27.91
N PRO A 43 4.09 -2.61 28.02
CA PRO A 43 5.54 -2.68 28.21
C PRO A 43 6.34 -1.85 27.20
N PRO A 44 7.62 -1.52 27.48
CA PRO A 44 8.47 -0.85 26.52
C PRO A 44 8.59 -1.59 25.20
N GLY A 45 8.57 -0.86 24.09
CA GLY A 45 8.64 -1.37 22.72
C GLY A 45 8.13 -0.32 21.73
N ASP A 46 8.68 -0.31 20.53
CA ASP A 46 8.33 0.67 19.50
C ASP A 46 6.97 0.35 18.86
N ILE A 47 6.33 1.36 18.32
CA ILE A 47 5.00 1.28 17.68
C ILE A 47 5.14 1.58 16.18
N LEU A 48 4.47 0.80 15.34
CA LEU A 48 4.29 1.08 13.92
C LEU A 48 2.80 1.23 13.62
N ILE A 49 2.44 2.31 12.94
CA ILE A 49 1.07 2.58 12.53
C ILE A 49 1.01 2.58 11.02
N PHE A 50 0.16 1.73 10.43
CA PHE A 50 -0.10 1.74 9.00
C PHE A 50 -1.23 2.71 8.68
N MET A 51 -0.94 3.67 7.79
CA MET A 51 -1.85 4.72 7.35
C MET A 51 -1.99 4.72 5.82
N THR A 52 -3.02 5.35 5.31
CA THR A 52 -3.34 5.33 3.88
C THR A 52 -2.46 6.26 3.05
N GLY A 53 -2.02 7.39 3.59
CA GLY A 53 -1.23 8.38 2.84
C GLY A 53 -0.59 9.46 3.69
N GLN A 54 0.10 10.38 3.01
CA GLN A 54 0.86 11.45 3.64
C GLN A 54 -0.01 12.35 4.52
N ASP A 55 -1.18 12.77 4.00
CA ASP A 55 -2.04 13.73 4.70
C ASP A 55 -2.50 13.17 6.05
N GLU A 56 -2.90 11.89 6.09
CA GLU A 56 -3.31 11.21 7.31
C GLU A 56 -2.14 10.96 8.27
N ILE A 57 -0.95 10.67 7.72
CA ILE A 57 0.30 10.54 8.53
C ILE A 57 0.59 11.86 9.22
N GLU A 58 0.60 12.97 8.49
CA GLU A 58 0.88 14.30 9.04
C GLU A 58 -0.16 14.73 10.07
N ALA A 59 -1.45 14.50 9.80
CA ALA A 59 -2.52 14.77 10.75
C ALA A 59 -2.37 13.96 12.05
N THR A 60 -2.04 12.67 11.91
CA THR A 60 -1.81 11.79 13.07
C THR A 60 -0.56 12.19 13.85
N CYS A 61 0.53 12.57 13.16
CA CYS A 61 1.75 13.08 13.80
C CYS A 61 1.46 14.32 14.65
N TYR A 62 0.68 15.26 14.09
CA TYR A 62 0.30 16.48 14.79
C TYR A 62 -0.52 16.15 16.05
N ALA A 63 -1.54 15.33 15.93
CA ALA A 63 -2.39 14.93 17.05
C ALA A 63 -1.60 14.18 18.14
N LEU A 64 -0.68 13.29 17.76
CA LEU A 64 0.17 12.58 18.72
C LEU A 64 1.17 13.51 19.43
N ALA A 65 1.76 14.48 18.73
CA ALA A 65 2.68 15.44 19.30
C ALA A 65 2.02 16.32 20.38
N GLU A 66 0.72 16.67 20.16
CA GLU A 66 -0.06 17.44 21.13
C GLU A 66 -0.38 16.63 22.40
N HIS A 67 -0.73 15.34 22.23
CA HIS A 67 -1.26 14.52 23.32
C HIS A 67 -0.20 13.69 24.05
N VAL A 68 0.95 13.39 23.39
CA VAL A 68 1.99 12.49 23.91
C VAL A 68 3.39 13.08 23.72
N PRO A 69 3.79 14.09 24.51
CA PRO A 69 5.03 14.84 24.27
C PRO A 69 6.34 14.04 24.44
N LYS A 70 6.28 12.84 25.04
CA LYS A 70 7.46 11.96 25.23
C LYS A 70 7.58 10.86 24.19
N LEU A 71 6.80 10.90 23.10
CA LEU A 71 6.85 9.94 22.02
C LEU A 71 7.75 10.46 20.90
N SER A 72 8.68 9.65 20.43
CA SER A 72 9.49 9.98 19.25
C SER A 72 8.70 9.62 17.98
N ILE A 73 8.07 10.62 17.36
CA ILE A 73 7.17 10.43 16.21
C ILE A 73 7.98 10.53 14.91
N LEU A 74 7.92 9.48 14.09
CA LEU A 74 8.73 9.32 12.88
C LEU A 74 7.81 8.96 11.68
N PRO A 75 7.47 9.94 10.82
CA PRO A 75 6.70 9.66 9.62
C PRO A 75 7.55 8.97 8.54
N ILE A 76 6.92 8.09 7.73
CA ILE A 76 7.53 7.42 6.57
C ILE A 76 6.54 7.34 5.42
N TYR A 77 6.89 8.01 4.33
CA TYR A 77 6.18 7.94 3.05
C TYR A 77 7.15 8.16 1.88
N SER A 78 6.74 7.83 0.66
CA SER A 78 7.61 7.78 -0.51
C SER A 78 8.34 9.08 -0.85
N GLN A 79 7.74 10.23 -0.52
CA GLN A 79 8.31 11.55 -0.82
C GLN A 79 9.21 12.10 0.29
N LEU A 80 9.34 11.36 1.40
CA LEU A 80 10.18 11.80 2.52
C LEU A 80 11.65 11.71 2.12
N PRO A 81 12.49 12.74 2.41
CA PRO A 81 13.94 12.69 2.19
C PRO A 81 14.60 11.50 2.88
N ALA A 82 15.60 10.89 2.23
CA ALA A 82 16.29 9.70 2.71
C ALA A 82 16.91 9.86 4.12
N ASP A 83 17.39 11.06 4.43
CA ASP A 83 17.98 11.38 5.74
C ASP A 83 16.95 11.25 6.87
N LEU A 84 15.72 11.65 6.61
CA LEU A 84 14.62 11.53 7.57
C LEU A 84 14.14 10.07 7.68
N GLN A 85 14.13 9.34 6.56
CA GLN A 85 13.83 7.91 6.58
C GLN A 85 14.87 7.12 7.41
N ALA A 86 16.15 7.50 7.36
CA ALA A 86 17.21 6.85 8.11
C ALA A 86 17.06 6.97 9.63
N LYS A 87 16.35 7.99 10.14
CA LYS A 87 16.13 8.20 11.58
C LYS A 87 15.40 7.05 12.27
N ILE A 88 14.56 6.30 11.54
CA ILE A 88 13.84 5.17 12.12
C ILE A 88 14.76 4.04 12.63
N PHE A 89 15.93 3.88 11.99
CA PHE A 89 16.91 2.86 12.38
C PHE A 89 17.80 3.29 13.55
N GLN A 90 17.80 4.59 13.88
CA GLN A 90 18.57 5.12 15.01
C GLN A 90 17.82 4.85 16.32
N LYS A 91 18.56 4.75 17.41
CA LYS A 91 17.94 4.71 18.74
C LYS A 91 17.30 6.08 19.03
N ALA A 92 16.11 6.06 19.65
CA ALA A 92 15.50 7.30 20.11
C ALA A 92 16.37 7.99 21.15
N GLU A 93 16.43 9.31 21.10
CA GLU A 93 17.08 10.13 22.12
C GLU A 93 16.37 9.93 23.47
N ASP A 94 17.10 9.99 24.55
CA ASP A 94 16.59 9.89 25.93
C ASP A 94 15.77 8.61 26.25
N GLY A 95 15.91 7.54 25.48
CA GLY A 95 15.16 6.31 25.70
C GLY A 95 13.65 6.43 25.44
N ALA A 96 13.23 7.46 24.71
CA ALA A 96 11.85 7.64 24.31
C ALA A 96 11.36 6.47 23.43
N ARG A 97 10.07 6.12 23.56
CA ARG A 97 9.44 5.14 22.69
C ARG A 97 9.29 5.72 21.29
N LYS A 98 9.69 4.98 20.24
CA LYS A 98 9.45 5.39 18.86
C LYS A 98 8.02 5.03 18.45
N CYS A 99 7.42 5.94 17.70
CA CYS A 99 6.16 5.73 17.00
C CYS A 99 6.37 6.05 15.51
N ILE A 100 6.40 5.02 14.70
CA ILE A 100 6.63 5.11 13.26
C ILE A 100 5.26 5.13 12.59
N LEU A 101 4.97 6.15 11.80
CA LEU A 101 3.76 6.23 10.99
C LEU A 101 4.14 6.03 9.53
N ALA A 102 3.62 4.99 8.92
CA ALA A 102 4.04 4.60 7.58
C ALA A 102 2.86 4.25 6.68
N THR A 103 3.05 4.42 5.37
CA THR A 103 2.20 3.80 4.38
C THR A 103 2.59 2.32 4.19
N ASN A 104 1.95 1.62 3.26
CA ASN A 104 2.28 0.25 2.88
C ASN A 104 3.75 0.03 2.43
N ILE A 105 4.55 1.09 2.24
CA ILE A 105 6.01 1.00 2.03
C ILE A 105 6.68 0.23 3.17
N ALA A 106 6.20 0.40 4.41
CA ALA A 106 6.72 -0.28 5.57
C ALA A 106 6.40 -1.79 5.60
N GLU A 107 5.43 -2.22 4.80
CA GLU A 107 4.98 -3.61 4.75
C GLU A 107 6.07 -4.58 4.26
N THR A 108 6.85 -4.17 3.28
CA THR A 108 7.91 -5.01 2.69
C THR A 108 9.33 -4.55 2.98
N SER A 109 9.53 -3.24 3.15
CA SER A 109 10.86 -2.61 3.12
C SER A 109 11.47 -2.33 4.49
N LEU A 110 10.70 -2.43 5.59
CA LEU A 110 11.18 -2.04 6.91
C LEU A 110 11.33 -3.22 7.86
N THR A 111 12.55 -3.48 8.27
CA THR A 111 12.84 -4.33 9.42
C THR A 111 13.45 -3.45 10.50
N VAL A 112 12.64 -3.07 11.48
CA VAL A 112 13.09 -2.25 12.63
C VAL A 112 13.14 -3.10 13.88
N TYR A 113 14.29 -3.21 14.49
CA TYR A 113 14.44 -3.94 15.76
C TYR A 113 13.76 -3.20 16.90
N GLY A 114 13.10 -3.95 17.79
CA GLY A 114 12.39 -3.38 18.95
C GLY A 114 10.94 -3.00 18.66
N LEU A 115 10.46 -3.25 17.43
CA LEU A 115 9.08 -3.06 17.06
C LEU A 115 8.22 -4.19 17.64
N LEU A 116 7.41 -3.86 18.65
CA LEU A 116 6.55 -4.83 19.34
C LEU A 116 5.06 -4.55 19.13
N TYR A 117 4.70 -3.35 18.73
CA TYR A 117 3.31 -2.96 18.57
C TYR A 117 3.04 -2.48 17.15
N VAL A 118 2.05 -3.07 16.52
CA VAL A 118 1.55 -2.65 15.21
C VAL A 118 0.11 -2.18 15.38
N ILE A 119 -0.24 -1.08 14.74
CA ILE A 119 -1.62 -0.60 14.59
C ILE A 119 -1.92 -0.63 13.09
N ASP A 120 -2.87 -1.48 12.72
CA ASP A 120 -3.34 -1.62 11.35
C ASP A 120 -4.72 -0.97 11.21
N THR A 121 -4.79 0.08 10.37
CA THR A 121 -6.04 0.78 10.08
C THR A 121 -6.98 0.00 9.18
N GLY A 122 -6.48 -1.00 8.46
CA GLY A 122 -7.24 -1.83 7.52
C GLY A 122 -7.43 -1.19 6.14
N TYR A 123 -6.83 -0.03 5.89
CA TYR A 123 -6.96 0.70 4.64
C TYR A 123 -5.62 1.05 4.02
N GLY A 124 -5.60 1.13 2.69
CA GLY A 124 -4.45 1.56 1.92
C GLY A 124 -4.87 2.34 0.67
N LYS A 125 -3.97 3.16 0.12
CA LYS A 125 -4.19 3.83 -1.18
C LYS A 125 -3.62 2.96 -2.30
N MET A 126 -4.43 2.73 -3.32
CA MET A 126 -4.04 2.04 -4.54
C MET A 126 -4.31 2.90 -5.76
N LYS A 127 -3.43 2.80 -6.74
CA LYS A 127 -3.58 3.43 -8.04
C LYS A 127 -4.51 2.57 -8.89
N VAL A 128 -5.61 3.14 -9.34
CA VAL A 128 -6.62 2.47 -10.15
C VAL A 128 -6.87 3.29 -11.42
N TYR A 129 -6.90 2.62 -12.55
CA TYR A 129 -7.22 3.22 -13.82
C TYR A 129 -8.74 3.26 -14.04
N ASN A 130 -9.27 4.46 -14.24
CA ASN A 130 -10.67 4.64 -14.58
C ASN A 130 -10.84 4.63 -16.11
N LEU A 131 -11.41 3.54 -16.64
CA LEU A 131 -11.62 3.34 -18.07
C LEU A 131 -12.47 4.44 -18.71
N ARG A 132 -13.49 4.93 -18.00
CA ARG A 132 -14.41 5.97 -18.53
C ARG A 132 -13.75 7.32 -18.64
N MET A 133 -12.90 7.67 -17.69
CA MET A 133 -12.20 8.97 -17.64
C MET A 133 -10.84 8.92 -18.35
N GLY A 134 -10.31 7.74 -18.64
CA GLY A 134 -8.98 7.56 -19.21
C GLY A 134 -7.84 8.03 -18.30
N MET A 135 -8.07 8.11 -17.00
CA MET A 135 -7.12 8.62 -16.02
C MET A 135 -6.88 7.64 -14.88
N GLU A 136 -5.68 7.70 -14.32
CA GLU A 136 -5.33 6.99 -13.10
C GLU A 136 -5.65 7.87 -11.88
N ALA A 137 -6.23 7.27 -10.85
CA ALA A 137 -6.51 7.93 -9.59
C ALA A 137 -6.04 7.07 -8.42
N LEU A 138 -5.56 7.72 -7.37
CA LEU A 138 -5.31 7.07 -6.09
C LEU A 138 -6.64 7.01 -5.33
N GLN A 139 -7.03 5.81 -4.93
CA GLN A 139 -8.25 5.58 -4.15
C GLN A 139 -7.93 4.78 -2.91
N VAL A 140 -8.69 5.03 -1.84
CA VAL A 140 -8.59 4.29 -0.58
C VAL A 140 -9.41 3.00 -0.70
N PHE A 141 -8.80 1.87 -0.39
CA PHE A 141 -9.41 0.56 -0.38
C PHE A 141 -9.08 -0.19 0.92
N PRO A 142 -9.93 -1.12 1.34
CA PRO A 142 -9.54 -2.08 2.37
C PRO A 142 -8.30 -2.87 1.91
N VAL A 143 -7.36 -3.10 2.82
CA VAL A 143 -6.21 -3.96 2.54
C VAL A 143 -6.66 -5.41 2.33
N SER A 144 -5.85 -6.22 1.67
CA SER A 144 -6.11 -7.66 1.59
C SER A 144 -5.71 -8.36 2.89
N ARG A 145 -6.24 -9.56 3.13
CA ARG A 145 -5.85 -10.38 4.28
C ARG A 145 -4.36 -10.70 4.28
N ALA A 146 -3.79 -11.00 3.12
CA ALA A 146 -2.36 -11.24 2.97
C ALA A 146 -1.52 -10.00 3.34
N ALA A 147 -1.96 -8.79 2.97
CA ALA A 147 -1.30 -7.55 3.36
C ALA A 147 -1.45 -7.29 4.87
N ALA A 148 -2.64 -7.51 5.45
CA ALA A 148 -2.87 -7.40 6.89
C ALA A 148 -1.97 -8.36 7.69
N ASP A 149 -1.79 -9.60 7.22
CA ASP A 149 -0.88 -10.57 7.82
C ASP A 149 0.59 -10.11 7.73
N GLN A 150 1.02 -9.56 6.61
CA GLN A 150 2.37 -8.99 6.44
C GLN A 150 2.59 -7.79 7.37
N GLN A 151 1.59 -6.91 7.51
CA GLN A 151 1.63 -5.78 8.43
C GLN A 151 1.73 -6.24 9.87
N ALA A 152 0.89 -7.20 10.29
CA ALA A 152 0.94 -7.79 11.61
C ALA A 152 2.31 -8.44 11.89
N GLY A 153 2.89 -9.10 10.89
CA GLY A 153 4.21 -9.73 10.96
C GLY A 153 5.35 -8.76 11.28
N ARG A 154 5.18 -7.44 11.07
CA ARG A 154 6.19 -6.45 11.49
C ARG A 154 6.40 -6.42 13.01
N ALA A 155 5.42 -6.81 13.83
CA ALA A 155 5.58 -6.97 15.26
C ALA A 155 6.34 -8.27 15.66
N GLY A 156 6.62 -9.16 14.71
CA GLY A 156 7.24 -10.47 14.94
C GLY A 156 8.75 -10.45 15.18
N THR A 157 9.36 -9.30 15.51
CA THR A 157 10.74 -9.23 15.98
C THR A 157 10.90 -9.62 17.46
N GLY A 158 9.79 -9.91 18.15
CA GLY A 158 9.67 -10.36 19.52
C GLY A 158 8.23 -10.82 19.80
N LEU A 159 7.86 -10.93 21.09
CA LEU A 159 6.47 -11.21 21.48
C LEU A 159 5.62 -9.96 21.26
N GLY A 160 5.20 -9.74 20.01
CA GLY A 160 4.52 -8.55 19.59
C GLY A 160 2.99 -8.64 19.60
N THR A 161 2.35 -7.49 19.44
CA THR A 161 0.89 -7.38 19.35
C THR A 161 0.50 -6.48 18.19
N CYS A 162 -0.43 -6.96 17.36
CA CYS A 162 -1.07 -6.18 16.29
C CYS A 162 -2.48 -5.79 16.71
N TYR A 163 -2.78 -4.51 16.65
CA TYR A 163 -4.10 -3.94 16.94
C TYR A 163 -4.76 -3.57 15.60
N CYS A 164 -5.72 -4.39 15.18
CA CYS A 164 -6.53 -4.13 13.99
C CYS A 164 -7.68 -3.19 14.36
N LEU A 165 -7.77 -2.04 13.71
CA LEU A 165 -8.84 -1.05 13.93
C LEU A 165 -10.15 -1.42 13.21
N TYR A 166 -10.24 -2.62 12.71
CA TYR A 166 -11.40 -3.24 12.06
C TYR A 166 -11.82 -4.51 12.79
N THR A 167 -13.01 -4.98 12.51
CA THR A 167 -13.55 -6.19 13.14
C THR A 167 -13.03 -7.47 12.49
N GLU A 168 -12.99 -8.56 13.23
CA GLU A 168 -12.62 -9.88 12.69
C GLU A 168 -13.57 -10.30 11.56
N SER A 169 -14.88 -10.00 11.70
CA SER A 169 -15.87 -10.26 10.65
C SER A 169 -15.58 -9.51 9.36
N ALA A 170 -15.17 -8.22 9.44
CA ALA A 170 -14.77 -7.45 8.27
C ALA A 170 -13.52 -8.05 7.60
N CYS A 171 -12.53 -8.47 8.40
CA CYS A 171 -11.34 -9.13 7.89
C CYS A 171 -11.68 -10.41 7.11
N GLN A 172 -12.57 -11.24 7.64
CA GLN A 172 -12.89 -12.54 7.04
C GLN A 172 -13.83 -12.44 5.84
N ASN A 173 -14.78 -11.52 5.85
CA ASN A 173 -15.88 -11.48 4.88
C ASN A 173 -15.78 -10.33 3.88
N GLU A 174 -15.12 -9.22 4.20
CA GLU A 174 -15.07 -8.02 3.37
C GLU A 174 -13.71 -7.81 2.71
N MET A 175 -12.60 -8.26 3.35
CA MET A 175 -11.27 -8.15 2.79
C MET A 175 -10.99 -9.27 1.77
N LEU A 176 -10.39 -8.91 0.64
CA LEU A 176 -9.92 -9.88 -0.35
C LEU A 176 -8.82 -10.77 0.24
N PRO A 177 -8.72 -12.05 -0.17
CA PRO A 177 -7.63 -12.93 0.28
C PRO A 177 -6.25 -12.38 -0.08
N ASN A 178 -6.08 -11.96 -1.34
CA ASN A 178 -4.85 -11.44 -1.91
C ASN A 178 -5.04 -10.03 -2.46
N PRO A 179 -3.96 -9.21 -2.58
CA PRO A 179 -4.06 -7.89 -3.18
C PRO A 179 -4.39 -8.01 -4.68
N VAL A 180 -5.16 -7.04 -5.18
CA VAL A 180 -5.42 -6.93 -6.62
C VAL A 180 -4.11 -6.58 -7.32
N LEU A 181 -3.73 -7.39 -8.30
CA LEU A 181 -2.47 -7.22 -9.02
C LEU A 181 -2.46 -5.91 -9.83
N GLU A 182 -1.28 -5.33 -9.97
CA GLU A 182 -1.12 -4.07 -10.68
C GLU A 182 -1.61 -4.15 -12.14
N ILE A 183 -1.31 -5.25 -12.83
CA ILE A 183 -1.76 -5.50 -14.20
C ILE A 183 -3.28 -5.49 -14.36
N GLN A 184 -4.03 -5.82 -13.31
CA GLN A 184 -5.49 -5.86 -13.33
C GLN A 184 -6.16 -4.50 -13.08
N ARG A 185 -5.43 -3.51 -12.55
CA ARG A 185 -5.98 -2.24 -12.07
C ARG A 185 -5.37 -0.99 -12.68
N THR A 186 -4.28 -1.11 -13.46
CA THR A 186 -3.57 0.03 -14.06
C THR A 186 -3.79 0.11 -15.57
N ASN A 187 -3.35 1.21 -16.18
CA ASN A 187 -3.34 1.37 -17.62
C ASN A 187 -2.30 0.45 -18.26
N LEU A 188 -2.70 -0.33 -19.25
CA LEU A 188 -1.84 -1.31 -19.91
C LEU A 188 -1.17 -0.78 -21.19
N GLY A 189 -1.23 0.52 -21.47
CA GLY A 189 -0.69 1.10 -22.72
C GLY A 189 0.78 0.74 -22.94
N ASN A 190 1.63 0.84 -21.93
CA ASN A 190 3.04 0.48 -22.04
C ASN A 190 3.24 -1.03 -22.24
N VAL A 191 2.44 -1.86 -21.57
CA VAL A 191 2.48 -3.32 -21.73
C VAL A 191 2.08 -3.71 -23.15
N VAL A 192 1.01 -3.11 -23.68
CA VAL A 192 0.55 -3.32 -25.06
C VAL A 192 1.62 -2.91 -26.07
N LEU A 193 2.25 -1.73 -25.90
CA LEU A 193 3.34 -1.28 -26.77
C LEU A 193 4.50 -2.26 -26.76
N LEU A 194 4.91 -2.71 -25.58
CA LEU A 194 6.01 -3.67 -25.43
C LEU A 194 5.68 -5.01 -26.09
N LEU A 195 4.51 -5.58 -25.84
CA LEU A 195 4.10 -6.85 -26.44
C LEU A 195 4.00 -6.76 -27.98
N LYS A 196 3.47 -5.64 -28.50
CA LYS A 196 3.45 -5.38 -29.95
C LYS A 196 4.85 -5.25 -30.55
N SER A 197 5.80 -4.67 -29.82
CA SER A 197 7.20 -4.58 -30.27
C SER A 197 7.89 -5.95 -30.34
N LEU A 198 7.46 -6.88 -29.51
CA LEU A 198 7.89 -8.29 -29.53
C LEU A 198 7.16 -9.11 -30.62
N LYS A 199 6.39 -8.46 -31.50
CA LYS A 199 5.62 -9.08 -32.60
C LYS A 199 4.51 -10.03 -32.12
N ILE A 200 3.96 -9.82 -30.92
CA ILE A 200 2.80 -10.55 -30.46
C ILE A 200 1.55 -9.92 -31.13
N GLU A 201 0.96 -10.63 -32.09
CA GLU A 201 -0.14 -10.09 -32.89
C GLU A 201 -1.45 -10.10 -32.11
N ASN A 202 -1.78 -11.21 -31.43
CA ASN A 202 -2.99 -11.33 -30.64
C ASN A 202 -2.68 -11.21 -29.14
N LEU A 203 -3.03 -10.08 -28.54
CA LEU A 203 -2.79 -9.82 -27.14
C LEU A 203 -3.81 -10.49 -26.20
N LEU A 204 -4.98 -10.82 -26.73
CA LEU A 204 -6.04 -11.48 -25.95
C LEU A 204 -5.73 -12.97 -25.73
N ASP A 205 -5.00 -13.59 -26.66
CA ASP A 205 -4.55 -14.98 -26.57
C ASP A 205 -3.15 -15.11 -25.90
N PHE A 206 -2.57 -13.99 -25.44
CA PHE A 206 -1.29 -14.04 -24.77
C PHE A 206 -1.44 -14.66 -23.37
N ASP A 207 -0.62 -15.67 -23.09
CA ASP A 207 -0.64 -16.42 -21.83
C ASP A 207 -0.01 -15.61 -20.68
N PHE A 208 -0.83 -14.76 -20.08
CA PHE A 208 -0.44 -14.06 -18.84
C PHE A 208 -0.56 -15.00 -17.65
N MET A 209 0.35 -14.92 -16.70
CA MET A 209 0.25 -15.69 -15.44
C MET A 209 -1.06 -15.36 -14.70
N ASP A 210 -1.40 -14.08 -14.62
CA ASP A 210 -2.66 -13.57 -14.09
C ASP A 210 -3.22 -12.57 -15.09
N PRO A 211 -4.17 -12.97 -15.93
CA PRO A 211 -4.65 -12.15 -17.04
C PRO A 211 -5.36 -10.89 -16.54
N PRO A 212 -5.09 -9.74 -17.16
CA PRO A 212 -5.89 -8.54 -16.91
C PRO A 212 -7.29 -8.70 -17.55
N PRO A 213 -8.29 -7.90 -17.11
CA PRO A 213 -9.57 -7.83 -17.78
C PRO A 213 -9.40 -7.48 -19.28
N GLU A 214 -10.07 -8.21 -20.16
CA GLU A 214 -10.01 -7.97 -21.61
C GLU A 214 -10.32 -6.50 -21.97
N GLU A 215 -11.28 -5.91 -21.26
CA GLU A 215 -11.68 -4.52 -21.44
C GLU A 215 -10.51 -3.54 -21.22
N ASN A 216 -9.59 -3.84 -20.29
CA ASN A 216 -8.39 -3.03 -20.03
C ASN A 216 -7.41 -3.09 -21.21
N ILE A 217 -7.24 -4.28 -21.81
CA ILE A 217 -6.39 -4.46 -22.99
C ILE A 217 -6.99 -3.70 -24.17
N LEU A 218 -8.28 -3.93 -24.47
CA LEU A 218 -8.98 -3.30 -25.59
C LEU A 218 -8.98 -1.77 -25.46
N ASN A 219 -9.25 -1.24 -24.28
CA ASN A 219 -9.22 0.19 -24.02
C ASN A 219 -7.81 0.77 -24.24
N SER A 220 -6.78 0.07 -23.75
CA SER A 220 -5.38 0.50 -23.94
C SER A 220 -5.00 0.48 -25.43
N MET A 221 -5.42 -0.53 -26.19
CA MET A 221 -5.24 -0.58 -27.65
C MET A 221 -5.96 0.58 -28.35
N TYR A 222 -7.20 0.86 -27.97
CA TYR A 222 -7.98 1.98 -28.51
C TYR A 222 -7.29 3.32 -28.25
N HIS A 223 -6.81 3.56 -27.02
CA HIS A 223 -6.06 4.78 -26.70
C HIS A 223 -4.77 4.92 -27.51
N LEU A 224 -4.03 3.84 -27.71
CA LEU A 224 -2.83 3.84 -28.54
C LEU A 224 -3.14 4.07 -30.02
N TRP A 225 -4.26 3.58 -30.51
CA TRP A 225 -4.74 3.87 -31.86
C TRP A 225 -5.11 5.34 -32.01
N VAL A 226 -5.87 5.90 -31.08
CA VAL A 226 -6.21 7.35 -31.06
C VAL A 226 -4.94 8.23 -31.05
N LEU A 227 -3.89 7.81 -30.33
CA LEU A 227 -2.61 8.49 -30.30
C LEU A 227 -1.78 8.30 -31.59
N GLY A 228 -2.24 7.45 -32.52
CA GLY A 228 -1.54 7.12 -33.74
C GLY A 228 -0.35 6.16 -33.56
N ALA A 229 -0.22 5.53 -32.40
CA ALA A 229 0.83 4.54 -32.14
C ALA A 229 0.51 3.18 -32.77
N LEU A 230 -0.78 2.84 -32.91
CA LEU A 230 -1.27 1.64 -33.62
C LEU A 230 -2.02 2.06 -34.87
N ASN A 231 -1.90 1.24 -35.94
CA ASN A 231 -2.70 1.36 -37.16
C ASN A 231 -4.03 0.61 -37.03
N ASN A 232 -4.89 0.67 -38.08
CA ASN A 232 -6.18 -0.01 -38.09
C ASN A 232 -6.07 -1.56 -38.01
N ALA A 233 -4.93 -2.12 -38.34
CA ALA A 233 -4.66 -3.56 -38.21
C ALA A 233 -4.13 -3.94 -36.82
N GLY A 234 -3.97 -2.96 -35.90
CA GLY A 234 -3.43 -3.19 -34.55
C GLY A 234 -1.90 -3.38 -34.51
N SER A 235 -1.19 -3.06 -35.59
CA SER A 235 0.27 -3.10 -35.64
C SER A 235 0.87 -1.74 -35.30
N LEU A 236 2.13 -1.73 -34.82
CA LEU A 236 2.86 -0.50 -34.50
C LEU A 236 3.11 0.36 -35.76
N THR A 237 2.88 1.64 -35.62
CA THR A 237 3.28 2.68 -36.58
C THR A 237 4.72 3.13 -36.30
N GLU A 238 5.31 3.99 -37.17
CA GLU A 238 6.61 4.61 -36.89
C GLU A 238 6.60 5.38 -35.55
N LEU A 239 5.48 6.06 -35.25
CA LEU A 239 5.28 6.74 -33.98
C LEU A 239 5.22 5.74 -32.82
N GLY A 240 4.52 4.61 -33.00
CA GLY A 240 4.45 3.54 -32.00
C GLY A 240 5.83 2.99 -31.65
N TRP A 241 6.69 2.76 -32.63
CA TRP A 241 8.08 2.35 -32.40
C TRP A 241 8.87 3.39 -31.61
N LYS A 242 8.74 4.66 -31.92
CA LYS A 242 9.37 5.75 -31.15
C LYS A 242 8.84 5.79 -29.70
N MET A 243 7.57 5.47 -29.49
CA MET A 243 6.99 5.41 -28.13
C MET A 243 7.50 4.21 -27.32
N VAL A 244 7.83 3.09 -27.97
CA VAL A 244 8.47 1.93 -27.31
C VAL A 244 9.89 2.30 -26.83
N GLU A 245 10.66 2.98 -27.67
CA GLU A 245 12.02 3.39 -27.32
C GLU A 245 12.05 4.50 -26.25
N PHE A 246 11.05 5.39 -26.26
CA PHE A 246 10.93 6.53 -25.35
C PHE A 246 9.56 6.54 -24.65
N PRO A 247 9.35 5.71 -23.62
CA PRO A 247 8.04 5.59 -22.95
C PRO A 247 7.51 6.89 -22.33
N TRP A 248 8.37 7.90 -22.14
CA TRP A 248 7.99 9.23 -21.66
C TRP A 248 7.16 10.04 -22.68
N ILE A 249 7.22 9.76 -23.96
CA ILE A 249 6.45 10.46 -25.01
C ILE A 249 4.95 10.25 -24.84
N HIS A 250 4.54 9.11 -24.29
CA HIS A 250 3.14 8.82 -23.97
C HIS A 250 2.55 9.79 -22.93
N HIS A 251 3.37 10.25 -21.99
CA HIS A 251 2.94 11.16 -20.90
C HIS A 251 2.78 12.61 -21.39
N TRP A 252 3.61 13.05 -22.32
CA TRP A 252 3.64 14.44 -22.82
C TRP A 252 2.45 14.77 -23.74
N ARG A 253 1.92 13.81 -24.50
CA ARG A 253 0.74 14.05 -25.38
C ARG A 253 -0.59 14.17 -24.62
N ARG A 254 -0.62 13.89 -23.33
CA ARG A 254 -1.81 14.11 -22.48
C ARG A 254 -1.95 15.57 -21.99
N CYS A 255 -0.92 16.39 -22.17
CA CYS A 255 -0.88 17.76 -21.67
C CYS A 255 -1.09 18.82 -22.77
N CYS A 256 -1.39 18.44 -24.03
CA CYS A 256 -1.70 19.36 -25.12
C CYS A 256 -3.14 19.20 -25.60
#